data_0c9e207bb500917cf6d490c06ebea0b3
#
_entry.id   0c9e207bb500917cf6d490c06ebea0b3
#
_cell.length_a   1.000
_cell.length_b   1.000
_cell.length_c   1.000
_cell.angle_alpha   90.00
_cell.angle_beta   90.00
_cell.angle_gamma   90.00
#
_symmetry.space_group_name_H-M   'P 1'
#
loop_
_entity.id
_entity.type
_entity.pdbx_description
1 polymer ?
#
loop_
_entity_poly.entity_id
_entity_poly.type
_entity_poly.pdbx_seq_one_letter_code
_entity_poly.pdbx_strand_id
1 'polypeptide(L)'
;MTIREQIEKREQEILSPFACLSTNSRGRDYDEPQCDIRPVFQRDRDRILHSKAFRRLKNKTQVFLTPKGDHYRTRMSHTLEVSQNARTIAKALRLNEDLVEAIALGHDLGHTPFGHAGERILNEIYEGGFKHNAVSYTHLTLPTIA
;
A
#
# COMPACT_ATOMS: atom_id res chain seq x y z
N MET A 1 19.04 -23.12 0.60
CA MET A 1 17.65 -22.64 0.81
C MET A 1 17.73 -21.33 1.59
N THR A 2 17.37 -20.23 0.97
CA THR A 2 17.38 -18.89 1.60
C THR A 2 16.24 -18.74 2.60
N ILE A 3 16.29 -17.72 3.46
CA ILE A 3 15.18 -17.41 4.39
C ILE A 3 13.89 -17.12 3.61
N ARG A 4 13.99 -16.40 2.51
CA ARG A 4 12.87 -16.16 1.59
C ARG A 4 12.22 -17.45 1.13
N GLU A 5 13.01 -18.42 0.63
CA GLU A 5 12.47 -19.69 0.15
C GLU A 5 11.80 -20.52 1.25
N GLN A 6 12.29 -20.41 2.49
CA GLN A 6 11.64 -21.06 3.65
C GLN A 6 10.28 -20.43 3.95
N ILE A 7 10.18 -19.10 3.87
CA ILE A 7 8.92 -18.37 4.09
C ILE A 7 7.93 -18.71 2.97
N GLU A 8 8.35 -18.68 1.72
CA GLU A 8 7.51 -19.01 0.55
C GLU A 8 6.98 -20.45 0.61
N LYS A 9 7.82 -21.40 1.06
CA LYS A 9 7.37 -22.78 1.30
C LYS A 9 6.32 -22.85 2.41
N ARG A 10 6.53 -22.12 3.48
CA ARG A 10 5.58 -22.04 4.58
C ARG A 10 4.24 -21.41 4.17
N GLU A 11 4.27 -20.40 3.29
CA GLU A 11 3.05 -19.83 2.70
C GLU A 11 2.21 -20.92 2.02
N GLN A 12 2.84 -21.79 1.23
CA GLN A 12 2.15 -22.90 0.54
C GLN A 12 1.48 -23.89 1.50
N GLU A 13 2.06 -24.10 2.68
CA GLU A 13 1.56 -25.04 3.69
C GLU A 13 0.40 -24.49 4.53
N ILE A 14 0.41 -23.18 4.83
CA ILE A 14 -0.52 -22.57 5.81
C ILE A 14 -1.60 -21.72 5.19
N LEU A 15 -1.37 -21.12 4.03
CA LEU A 15 -2.35 -20.22 3.43
C LEU A 15 -3.49 -20.99 2.77
N SER A 16 -4.63 -20.31 2.63
CA SER A 16 -5.81 -20.81 1.91
C SER A 16 -5.46 -21.09 0.44
N PRO A 17 -6.09 -22.09 -0.21
CA PRO A 17 -5.97 -22.31 -1.66
C PRO A 17 -6.35 -21.09 -2.52
N PHE A 18 -7.13 -20.17 -1.96
CA PHE A 18 -7.53 -18.91 -2.62
C PHE A 18 -6.55 -17.75 -2.37
N ALA A 19 -5.52 -17.96 -1.54
CA ALA A 19 -4.54 -16.93 -1.25
C ALA A 19 -3.57 -16.73 -2.43
N CYS A 20 -3.21 -15.48 -2.67
CA CYS A 20 -2.11 -15.18 -3.58
C CYS A 20 -0.77 -15.44 -2.87
N LEU A 21 -0.04 -16.43 -3.34
CA LEU A 21 1.28 -16.76 -2.82
C LEU A 21 2.34 -15.79 -3.35
N SER A 22 3.37 -15.52 -2.58
CA SER A 22 4.51 -14.69 -3.01
C SER A 22 5.20 -15.25 -4.26
N THR A 23 5.25 -16.56 -4.41
CA THR A 23 5.78 -17.24 -5.61
C THR A 23 4.94 -17.00 -6.87
N ASN A 24 3.66 -16.66 -6.73
CA ASN A 24 2.73 -16.41 -7.84
C ASN A 24 2.63 -14.91 -8.20
N SER A 25 3.54 -14.09 -7.70
CA SER A 25 3.59 -12.68 -8.07
C SER A 25 3.79 -12.51 -9.57
N ARG A 26 3.11 -11.53 -10.16
CA ARG A 26 3.29 -11.15 -11.58
C ARG A 26 4.65 -10.51 -11.87
N GLY A 27 5.47 -10.30 -10.84
CA GLY A 27 6.72 -9.57 -10.95
C GLY A 27 6.55 -8.07 -10.95
N ARG A 28 7.53 -7.38 -11.47
CA ARG A 28 7.61 -5.91 -11.53
C ARG A 28 7.86 -5.48 -12.97
N ASP A 29 7.54 -4.22 -13.27
CA ASP A 29 7.81 -3.62 -14.59
C ASP A 29 9.31 -3.57 -14.90
N TYR A 30 10.16 -3.59 -13.88
CA TYR A 30 11.63 -3.64 -14.01
C TYR A 30 12.17 -4.84 -13.25
N ASP A 31 13.06 -5.58 -13.90
CA ASP A 31 13.75 -6.70 -13.28
C ASP A 31 14.65 -6.23 -12.13
N GLU A 32 14.47 -6.85 -10.99
CA GLU A 32 15.26 -6.60 -9.80
C GLU A 32 15.74 -7.92 -9.20
N PRO A 33 16.97 -7.95 -8.65
CA PRO A 33 17.45 -9.13 -7.95
C PRO A 33 16.53 -9.44 -6.76
N GLN A 34 16.25 -10.71 -6.59
CA GLN A 34 15.45 -11.18 -5.47
C GLN A 34 16.21 -10.98 -4.14
N CYS A 35 15.46 -10.73 -3.07
CA CYS A 35 16.04 -10.64 -1.74
C CYS A 35 16.14 -12.05 -1.12
N ASP A 36 17.27 -12.36 -0.48
CA ASP A 36 17.46 -13.68 0.16
C ASP A 36 16.64 -13.84 1.46
N ILE A 37 16.15 -12.75 2.02
CA ILE A 37 15.46 -12.73 3.32
C ILE A 37 13.95 -12.56 3.16
N ARG A 38 13.51 -11.61 2.31
CA ARG A 38 12.12 -11.16 2.23
C ARG A 38 11.43 -11.63 0.95
N PRO A 39 10.24 -12.24 1.04
CA PRO A 39 9.35 -12.46 -0.10
C PRO A 39 8.96 -11.15 -0.80
N VAL A 40 8.46 -11.25 -2.01
CA VAL A 40 8.16 -10.09 -2.86
C VAL A 40 7.15 -9.12 -2.23
N PHE A 41 6.05 -9.62 -1.66
CA PHE A 41 5.01 -8.77 -1.05
C PHE A 41 5.49 -8.08 0.21
N GLN A 42 6.34 -8.72 1.00
CA GLN A 42 6.99 -8.08 2.14
C GLN A 42 7.91 -6.93 1.68
N ARG A 43 8.67 -7.13 0.59
CA ARG A 43 9.49 -6.05 0.01
C ARG A 43 8.63 -4.89 -0.46
N ASP A 44 7.49 -5.15 -1.08
CA ASP A 44 6.59 -4.11 -1.57
C ASP A 44 5.99 -3.31 -0.42
N ARG A 45 5.51 -3.98 0.62
CA ARG A 45 5.04 -3.35 1.85
C ARG A 45 6.10 -2.42 2.45
N ASP A 46 7.32 -2.91 2.62
CA ASP A 46 8.41 -2.13 3.22
C ASP A 46 8.73 -0.90 2.35
N ARG A 47 8.76 -1.04 1.04
CA ARG A 47 8.98 0.08 0.11
C ARG A 47 7.89 1.13 0.19
N ILE A 48 6.62 0.72 0.24
CA ILE A 48 5.51 1.64 0.40
C ILE A 48 5.67 2.44 1.68
N LEU A 49 5.93 1.78 2.80
CA LEU A 49 6.08 2.39 4.12
C LEU A 49 7.22 3.43 4.14
N HIS A 50 8.33 3.15 3.45
CA HIS A 50 9.49 4.05 3.40
C HIS A 50 9.39 5.10 2.29
N SER A 51 8.37 5.08 1.44
CA SER A 51 8.23 6.01 0.33
C SER A 51 7.94 7.45 0.79
N LYS A 52 8.37 8.42 -0.01
CA LYS A 52 8.04 9.84 0.21
C LYS A 52 6.53 10.07 0.10
N ALA A 53 5.84 9.33 -0.78
CA ALA A 53 4.40 9.41 -0.95
C ALA A 53 3.66 9.03 0.33
N PHE A 54 4.05 7.94 0.99
CA PHE A 54 3.48 7.51 2.26
C PHE A 54 3.70 8.55 3.38
N ARG A 55 4.92 9.11 3.49
CA ARG A 55 5.21 10.15 4.50
C ARG A 55 4.35 11.40 4.32
N ARG A 56 3.98 11.76 3.09
CA ARG A 56 3.09 12.90 2.81
C ARG A 56 1.68 12.73 3.35
N LEU A 57 1.22 11.50 3.58
CA LEU A 57 -0.09 11.22 4.19
C LEU A 57 -0.23 11.82 5.59
N LYS A 58 0.87 12.03 6.31
CA LYS A 58 0.88 12.70 7.61
C LYS A 58 0.31 14.11 7.55
N ASN A 59 0.55 14.83 6.45
CA ASN A 59 0.16 16.22 6.26
C ASN A 59 -1.16 16.38 5.47
N LYS A 60 -1.80 15.27 5.10
CA LYS A 60 -3.10 15.27 4.42
C LYS A 60 -4.20 14.97 5.43
N THR A 61 -5.15 15.87 5.55
CA THR A 61 -6.33 15.67 6.39
C THR A 61 -7.33 14.76 5.69
N GLN A 62 -8.10 14.01 6.47
CA GLN A 62 -9.11 13.12 5.90
C GLN A 62 -10.36 13.91 5.46
N VAL A 63 -10.88 14.81 6.28
CA VAL A 63 -12.12 15.57 6.01
C VAL A 63 -11.96 17.05 6.38
N PHE A 64 -11.31 17.40 7.49
CA PHE A 64 -11.19 18.76 7.98
C PHE A 64 -9.74 19.22 8.02
N LEU A 65 -9.51 20.52 7.82
CA LEU A 65 -8.24 21.16 8.16
C LEU A 65 -8.00 20.92 9.67
N THR A 66 -6.82 20.38 9.98
CA THR A 66 -6.44 20.16 11.38
C THR A 66 -6.19 21.50 12.08
N PRO A 67 -7.12 22.05 12.86
CA PRO A 67 -6.76 23.07 13.83
C PRO A 67 -5.84 22.42 14.88
N LYS A 68 -5.03 23.20 15.55
CA LYS A 68 -4.07 22.76 16.56
C LYS A 68 -4.73 21.82 17.59
N GLY A 69 -4.55 20.51 17.46
CA GLY A 69 -5.08 19.51 18.40
C GLY A 69 -4.79 18.08 17.95
N ASP A 70 -4.46 17.21 18.89
CA ASP A 70 -3.99 15.82 18.63
C ASP A 70 -5.12 14.82 18.28
N HIS A 71 -6.37 15.26 18.27
CA HIS A 71 -7.55 14.39 18.08
C HIS A 71 -7.97 14.19 16.64
N TYR A 72 -7.34 14.85 15.68
CA TYR A 72 -7.77 14.80 14.29
C TYR A 72 -7.08 13.66 13.52
N ARG A 73 -7.88 12.85 12.84
CA ARG A 73 -7.41 11.79 11.95
C ARG A 73 -6.69 12.37 10.74
N THR A 74 -5.43 12.01 10.59
CA THR A 74 -4.70 12.21 9.33
C THR A 74 -4.96 11.04 8.40
N ARG A 75 -4.66 11.19 7.11
CA ARG A 75 -4.73 10.06 6.17
C ARG A 75 -3.76 8.94 6.54
N MET A 76 -2.63 9.25 7.13
CA MET A 76 -1.70 8.25 7.64
C MET A 76 -2.34 7.39 8.75
N SER A 77 -3.00 8.01 9.74
CA SER A 77 -3.68 7.27 10.80
C SER A 77 -4.78 6.38 10.25
N HIS A 78 -5.59 6.92 9.32
CA HIS A 78 -6.62 6.15 8.61
C HIS A 78 -6.03 4.93 7.89
N THR A 79 -4.97 5.13 7.11
CA THR A 79 -4.32 4.06 6.35
C THR A 79 -3.79 2.96 7.26
N LEU A 80 -3.23 3.31 8.43
CA LEU A 80 -2.77 2.33 9.41
C LEU A 80 -3.94 1.55 10.05
N GLU A 81 -5.05 2.21 10.36
CA GLU A 81 -6.26 1.54 10.88
C GLU A 81 -6.87 0.59 9.84
N VAL A 82 -6.94 1.01 8.57
CA VAL A 82 -7.39 0.15 7.46
C VAL A 82 -6.47 -1.06 7.33
N SER A 83 -5.16 -0.86 7.39
CA SER A 83 -4.18 -1.93 7.31
C SER A 83 -4.36 -2.95 8.44
N GLN A 84 -4.54 -2.50 9.68
CA GLN A 84 -4.76 -3.38 10.82
C GLN A 84 -6.03 -4.22 10.67
N ASN A 85 -7.14 -3.58 10.29
CA ASN A 85 -8.42 -4.28 10.08
C ASN A 85 -8.32 -5.29 8.93
N ALA A 86 -7.72 -4.89 7.82
CA ALA A 86 -7.54 -5.75 6.66
C ALA A 86 -6.67 -6.98 6.97
N ARG A 87 -5.58 -6.80 7.74
CA ARG A 87 -4.74 -7.92 8.20
C ARG A 87 -5.49 -8.88 9.13
N THR A 88 -6.34 -8.36 10.02
CA THR A 88 -7.15 -9.20 10.89
C THR A 88 -8.07 -10.11 10.08
N ILE A 89 -8.71 -9.56 9.04
CA ILE A 89 -9.56 -10.32 8.11
C ILE A 89 -8.72 -11.32 7.31
N ALA A 90 -7.59 -10.88 6.76
CA ALA A 90 -6.69 -11.74 5.98
C ALA A 90 -6.22 -12.94 6.80
N LYS A 91 -5.83 -12.72 8.05
CA LYS A 91 -5.43 -13.78 8.97
C LYS A 91 -6.55 -14.78 9.25
N ALA A 92 -7.76 -14.30 9.51
CA ALA A 92 -8.93 -15.15 9.74
C ALA A 92 -9.25 -16.04 8.52
N LEU A 93 -9.06 -15.51 7.30
CA LEU A 93 -9.27 -16.20 6.04
C LEU A 93 -8.03 -16.98 5.53
N ARG A 94 -6.94 -16.97 6.25
CA ARG A 94 -5.64 -17.52 5.84
C ARG A 94 -5.16 -17.01 4.48
N LEU A 95 -5.31 -15.70 4.24
CA LEU A 95 -4.77 -15.01 3.07
C LEU A 95 -3.36 -14.49 3.34
N ASN A 96 -2.66 -14.03 2.30
CA ASN A 96 -1.33 -13.45 2.43
C ASN A 96 -1.39 -12.08 3.11
N GLU A 97 -0.98 -12.02 4.38
CA GLU A 97 -1.05 -10.80 5.19
C GLU A 97 -0.13 -9.69 4.64
N ASP A 98 1.06 -10.03 4.13
CA ASP A 98 1.99 -9.06 3.58
C ASP A 98 1.43 -8.36 2.32
N LEU A 99 0.76 -9.13 1.45
CA LEU A 99 0.08 -8.56 0.28
C LEU A 99 -1.07 -7.64 0.69
N VAL A 100 -1.91 -8.10 1.62
CA VAL A 100 -3.05 -7.31 2.10
C VAL A 100 -2.59 -6.02 2.78
N GLU A 101 -1.52 -6.08 3.57
CA GLU A 101 -0.92 -4.90 4.19
C GLU A 101 -0.34 -3.94 3.15
N ALA A 102 0.38 -4.44 2.14
CA ALA A 102 0.91 -3.62 1.06
C ALA A 102 -0.20 -2.88 0.31
N ILE A 103 -1.30 -3.56 -0.01
CA ILE A 103 -2.48 -2.95 -0.66
C ILE A 103 -3.08 -1.87 0.25
N ALA A 104 -3.29 -2.20 1.53
CA ALA A 104 -3.88 -1.28 2.49
C ALA A 104 -3.02 -0.02 2.73
N LEU A 105 -1.69 -0.16 2.78
CA LEU A 105 -0.78 0.98 2.89
C LEU A 105 -0.70 1.81 1.61
N GLY A 106 -0.90 1.17 0.46
CA GLY A 106 -0.76 1.81 -0.85
C GLY A 106 -2.01 2.53 -1.36
N HIS A 107 -3.21 2.19 -0.84
CA HIS A 107 -4.48 2.62 -1.46
C HIS A 107 -4.66 4.14 -1.52
N ASP A 108 -4.14 4.88 -0.55
CA ASP A 108 -4.35 6.33 -0.40
C ASP A 108 -3.14 7.20 -0.82
N LEU A 109 -2.08 6.61 -1.39
CA LEU A 109 -0.85 7.33 -1.74
C LEU A 109 -1.08 8.52 -2.68
N GLY A 110 -1.96 8.35 -3.66
CA GLY A 110 -2.30 9.35 -4.67
C GLY A 110 -3.39 10.33 -4.26
N HIS A 111 -3.91 10.25 -3.03
CA HIS A 111 -5.00 11.11 -2.61
C HIS A 111 -4.58 12.58 -2.53
N THR A 112 -5.49 13.47 -2.95
CA THR A 112 -5.26 14.92 -2.99
C THR A 112 -5.43 15.57 -1.62
N PRO A 113 -4.84 16.77 -1.39
CA PRO A 113 -5.29 17.65 -0.33
C PRO A 113 -6.79 17.93 -0.45
N PHE A 114 -7.47 18.11 0.66
CA PHE A 114 -8.93 18.34 0.74
C PHE A 114 -9.81 17.17 0.27
N GLY A 115 -9.26 15.95 0.24
CA GLY A 115 -10.02 14.74 -0.01
C GLY A 115 -10.71 14.72 -1.39
N HIS A 116 -11.92 14.19 -1.45
CA HIS A 116 -12.69 14.10 -2.70
C HIS A 116 -13.09 15.45 -3.31
N ALA A 117 -13.14 16.52 -2.50
CA ALA A 117 -13.37 17.87 -3.03
C ALA A 117 -12.20 18.34 -3.90
N GLY A 118 -10.97 18.13 -3.41
CA GLY A 118 -9.77 18.42 -4.20
C GLY A 118 -9.65 17.53 -5.44
N GLU A 119 -10.03 16.26 -5.34
CA GLU A 119 -10.06 15.34 -6.47
C GLU A 119 -11.01 15.81 -7.58
N ARG A 120 -12.22 16.23 -7.21
CA ARG A 120 -13.20 16.76 -8.19
C ARG A 120 -12.66 17.97 -8.94
N ILE A 121 -12.12 18.95 -8.21
CA ILE A 121 -11.56 20.16 -8.82
C ILE A 121 -10.40 19.82 -9.76
N LEU A 122 -9.49 18.93 -9.35
CA LEU A 122 -8.39 18.51 -10.21
C LEU A 122 -8.89 17.75 -11.45
N ASN A 123 -9.93 16.93 -11.31
CA ASN A 123 -10.52 16.22 -12.42
C ASN A 123 -11.23 17.16 -13.43
N GLU A 124 -11.74 18.30 -12.97
CA GLU A 124 -12.36 19.33 -13.83
C GLU A 124 -11.31 20.19 -14.56
N ILE A 125 -10.20 20.52 -13.88
CA ILE A 125 -9.18 21.42 -14.44
C ILE A 125 -8.20 20.68 -15.35
N TYR A 126 -7.88 19.43 -15.05
CA TYR A 126 -6.91 18.64 -15.80
C TYR A 126 -7.59 17.89 -16.94
N GLU A 127 -7.25 18.22 -18.19
CA GLU A 127 -7.86 17.64 -19.40
C GLU A 127 -7.78 16.10 -19.45
N GLY A 128 -6.74 15.51 -18.89
CA GLY A 128 -6.57 14.04 -18.78
C GLY A 128 -7.44 13.39 -17.72
N GLY A 129 -8.19 14.16 -16.94
CA GLY A 129 -8.91 13.70 -15.75
C GLY A 129 -7.97 13.31 -14.60
N PHE A 130 -8.47 13.32 -13.38
CA PHE A 130 -7.70 12.95 -12.19
C PHE A 130 -8.47 11.93 -11.35
N LYS A 131 -7.82 10.80 -11.03
CA LYS A 131 -8.34 9.79 -10.11
C LYS A 131 -7.23 9.39 -9.13
N HIS A 132 -7.48 9.53 -7.83
CA HIS A 132 -6.48 9.25 -6.80
C HIS A 132 -5.96 7.80 -6.82
N ASN A 133 -6.79 6.83 -7.17
CA ASN A 133 -6.39 5.43 -7.30
C ASN A 133 -5.40 5.20 -8.45
N ALA A 134 -5.60 5.87 -9.60
CA ALA A 134 -4.65 5.82 -10.70
C ALA A 134 -3.30 6.44 -10.31
N VAL A 135 -3.33 7.56 -9.58
CA VAL A 135 -2.11 8.21 -9.06
C VAL A 135 -1.43 7.35 -8.00
N SER A 136 -2.20 6.65 -7.13
CA SER A 136 -1.63 5.67 -6.20
C SER A 136 -0.88 4.57 -6.95
N TYR A 137 -1.48 4.02 -8.00
CA TYR A 137 -0.84 3.01 -8.84
C TYR A 137 0.45 3.54 -9.48
N THR A 138 0.42 4.75 -10.04
CA THR A 138 1.61 5.40 -10.61
C THR A 138 2.73 5.53 -9.57
N HIS A 139 2.42 5.90 -8.33
CA HIS A 139 3.42 5.96 -7.25
C HIS A 139 4.03 4.61 -6.90
N LEU A 140 3.30 3.51 -7.08
CA LEU A 140 3.78 2.16 -6.80
C LEU A 140 4.64 1.60 -7.95
N THR A 141 4.40 2.04 -9.18
CA THR A 141 5.09 1.54 -10.39
C THR A 141 6.31 2.37 -10.76
N LEU A 142 6.40 3.63 -10.35
CA LEU A 142 7.56 4.47 -10.62
C LEU A 142 8.80 4.00 -9.84
N PRO A 143 10.01 4.04 -10.44
CA PRO A 143 11.27 3.67 -9.79
C PRO A 143 11.72 4.67 -8.70
N THR A 144 10.86 5.50 -8.22
CA THR A 144 11.09 6.62 -7.30
C THR A 144 11.15 6.22 -5.83
N ILE A 145 11.43 4.98 -5.53
CA ILE A 145 11.66 4.56 -4.15
C ILE A 145 13.15 4.36 -3.95
N ALA A 146 13.86 5.45 -3.99
CA ALA A 146 15.22 5.58 -3.48
C ALA A 146 15.22 6.61 -2.35
#